data_692d9d118b352d4599bb079c8fe80762
#
_entry.id   692d9d118b352d4599bb079c8fe80762
#
_cell.length_a   1.000
_cell.length_b   1.000
_cell.length_c   1.000
_cell.angle_alpha   90.00
_cell.angle_beta   90.00
_cell.angle_gamma   90.00
#
_symmetry.space_group_name_H-M   'P 1'
#
loop_
_entity.id
_entity.type
_entity.pdbx_description
1 polymer ?
#
loop_
_entity_poly.entity_id
_entity_poly.type
_entity_poly.pdbx_seq_one_letter_code
_entity_poly.pdbx_strand_id
1 'polypeptide(L)'
;MKTEQVIQDAVKYAKESGINHIVIASVTGVSLVELCRHFDGNIICVTHAYGYKTPGECEFPTELRTEYEAKGVKFVTAAHVLSGAERGISNVFKGMYPVEIMAQALRMFGAGTKVGVECAVMALDAGYVPFGQKVISLGGTGRGLDTAIVITPGYAQRVFSTQVHKIICKPE
;
A
#
# COMPACT_ATOMS: atom_id res chain seq x y z
N MET A 1 8.85 13.41 6.39
CA MET A 1 9.70 12.96 5.26
C MET A 1 9.02 13.35 3.96
N LYS A 2 9.76 13.67 2.90
CA LYS A 2 9.19 14.01 1.59
C LYS A 2 8.98 12.74 0.77
N THR A 3 7.88 12.65 0.01
CA THR A 3 7.54 11.50 -0.85
C THR A 3 8.70 11.07 -1.75
N GLU A 4 9.39 12.03 -2.36
CA GLU A 4 10.56 11.77 -3.22
C GLU A 4 11.68 11.02 -2.49
N GLN A 5 12.02 11.44 -1.27
CA GLN A 5 13.06 10.78 -0.46
C GLN A 5 12.69 9.32 -0.13
N VAL A 6 11.43 9.07 0.24
CA VAL A 6 10.92 7.72 0.51
C VAL A 6 11.06 6.81 -0.72
N ILE A 7 10.72 7.35 -1.89
CA ILE A 7 10.85 6.62 -3.17
C ILE A 7 12.33 6.33 -3.47
N GLN A 8 13.22 7.31 -3.32
CA GLN A 8 14.65 7.13 -3.57
C GLN A 8 15.26 6.07 -2.64
N ASP A 9 14.95 6.12 -1.35
CA ASP A 9 15.42 5.14 -0.36
C ASP A 9 14.91 3.73 -0.67
N ALA A 10 13.62 3.60 -1.06
CA ALA A 10 13.02 2.34 -1.45
C ALA A 10 13.65 1.75 -2.72
N VAL A 11 13.83 2.58 -3.75
CA VAL A 11 14.44 2.15 -5.04
C VAL A 11 15.90 1.77 -4.85
N LYS A 12 16.66 2.54 -4.06
CA LYS A 12 18.03 2.18 -3.68
C LYS A 12 18.06 0.81 -3.02
N TYR A 13 17.21 0.60 -2.00
CA TYR A 13 17.15 -0.69 -1.31
C TYR A 13 16.71 -1.83 -2.25
N ALA A 14 15.77 -1.59 -3.16
CA ALA A 14 15.32 -2.57 -4.16
C ALA A 14 16.50 -3.07 -5.00
N LYS A 15 17.32 -2.14 -5.52
CA LYS A 15 18.52 -2.44 -6.33
C LYS A 15 19.57 -3.23 -5.54
N GLU A 16 19.84 -2.81 -4.29
CA GLU A 16 20.84 -3.46 -3.42
C GLU A 16 20.43 -4.87 -3.00
N SER A 17 19.11 -5.11 -2.78
CA SER A 17 18.58 -6.37 -2.28
C SER A 17 18.07 -7.33 -3.36
N GLY A 18 18.00 -6.90 -4.62
CA GLY A 18 17.43 -7.66 -5.72
C GLY A 18 15.91 -7.82 -5.67
N ILE A 19 15.21 -7.01 -4.85
CA ILE A 19 13.74 -7.04 -4.77
C ILE A 19 13.16 -6.31 -5.99
N ASN A 20 12.37 -7.01 -6.80
CA ASN A 20 11.83 -6.51 -8.07
C ASN A 20 10.32 -6.20 -8.01
N HIS A 21 9.70 -6.16 -6.83
CA HIS A 21 8.30 -5.80 -6.65
C HIS A 21 8.17 -4.65 -5.67
N ILE A 22 7.55 -3.56 -6.10
CA ILE A 22 7.18 -2.44 -5.24
C ILE A 22 5.66 -2.26 -5.25
N VAL A 23 5.06 -2.34 -4.07
CA VAL A 23 3.66 -2.00 -3.83
C VAL A 23 3.59 -0.55 -3.35
N ILE A 24 2.73 0.25 -3.93
CA ILE A 24 2.60 1.68 -3.60
C ILE A 24 1.16 2.08 -3.34
N ALA A 25 0.92 2.76 -2.22
CA ALA A 25 -0.34 3.43 -1.97
C ALA A 25 -0.37 4.76 -2.75
N SER A 26 -1.35 4.93 -3.63
CA SER A 26 -1.53 6.20 -4.36
C SER A 26 -2.99 6.48 -4.65
N VAL A 27 -3.50 7.61 -4.16
CA VAL A 27 -4.91 8.01 -4.31
C VAL A 27 -5.12 8.80 -5.59
N THR A 28 -4.26 9.76 -5.88
CA THR A 28 -4.38 10.69 -7.02
C THR A 28 -3.38 10.43 -8.14
N GLY A 29 -2.51 9.43 -7.98
CA GLY A 29 -1.49 9.08 -8.96
C GLY A 29 -0.15 9.80 -8.82
N VAL A 30 -0.06 10.91 -8.08
CA VAL A 30 1.17 11.72 -7.97
C VAL A 30 2.38 10.87 -7.51
N SER A 31 2.20 10.07 -6.46
CA SER A 31 3.28 9.21 -5.94
C SER A 31 3.64 8.08 -6.91
N LEU A 32 2.65 7.54 -7.66
CA LEU A 32 2.89 6.53 -8.68
C LEU A 32 3.74 7.08 -9.83
N VAL A 33 3.37 8.25 -10.34
CA VAL A 33 4.12 8.91 -11.43
C VAL A 33 5.57 9.11 -11.03
N GLU A 34 5.81 9.55 -9.79
CA GLU A 34 7.17 9.75 -9.28
C GLU A 34 7.93 8.43 -9.15
N LEU A 35 7.32 7.37 -8.62
CA LEU A 35 7.98 6.06 -8.54
C LEU A 35 8.37 5.54 -9.91
N CYS A 36 7.49 5.64 -10.91
CA CYS A 36 7.75 5.16 -12.27
C CYS A 36 8.89 5.87 -13.00
N ARG A 37 9.35 7.03 -12.52
CA ARG A 37 10.54 7.72 -13.04
C ARG A 37 11.85 7.09 -12.57
N HIS A 38 11.82 6.34 -11.47
CA HIS A 38 13.00 5.86 -10.75
C HIS A 38 13.11 4.34 -10.69
N PHE A 39 12.02 3.62 -10.98
CA PHE A 39 11.94 2.17 -10.85
C PHE A 39 11.26 1.56 -12.08
N ASP A 40 11.90 0.55 -12.67
CA ASP A 40 11.49 -0.17 -13.88
C ASP A 40 11.05 -1.61 -13.62
N GLY A 41 10.97 -2.03 -12.35
CA GLY A 41 10.48 -3.34 -11.95
C GLY A 41 8.96 -3.44 -11.89
N ASN A 42 8.46 -4.46 -11.21
CA ASN A 42 7.02 -4.70 -11.07
C ASN A 42 6.40 -3.72 -10.06
N ILE A 43 5.51 -2.86 -10.52
CA ILE A 43 4.82 -1.87 -9.69
C ILE A 43 3.36 -2.27 -9.52
N ILE A 44 2.88 -2.33 -8.28
CA ILE A 44 1.49 -2.55 -7.91
C ILE A 44 0.97 -1.31 -7.19
N CYS A 45 0.04 -0.61 -7.81
CA CYS A 45 -0.60 0.59 -7.26
C CYS A 45 -1.89 0.22 -6.54
N VAL A 46 -1.96 0.47 -5.25
CA VAL A 46 -3.17 0.29 -4.45
C VAL A 46 -3.83 1.65 -4.26
N THR A 47 -5.05 1.78 -4.74
CA THR A 47 -5.85 3.00 -4.65
C THR A 47 -6.82 2.93 -3.46
N HIS A 48 -7.55 4.01 -3.20
CA HIS A 48 -8.74 3.91 -2.37
C HIS A 48 -9.79 2.99 -3.02
N ALA A 49 -10.66 2.42 -2.19
CA ALA A 49 -11.83 1.70 -2.67
C ALA A 49 -12.71 2.63 -3.52
N TYR A 50 -13.38 2.05 -4.52
CA TYR A 50 -14.35 2.78 -5.32
C TYR A 50 -15.47 3.34 -4.43
N GLY A 51 -15.85 4.60 -4.60
CA GLY A 51 -16.83 5.25 -3.73
C GLY A 51 -16.34 5.63 -2.33
N TYR A 52 -15.01 5.61 -2.08
CA TYR A 52 -14.46 5.90 -0.75
C TYR A 52 -14.77 7.32 -0.27
N LYS A 53 -14.62 8.32 -1.13
CA LYS A 53 -14.87 9.74 -0.82
C LYS A 53 -16.28 10.16 -1.29
N THR A 54 -16.59 9.87 -2.54
CA THR A 54 -17.87 10.17 -3.18
C THR A 54 -18.47 8.88 -3.72
N PRO A 55 -19.72 8.51 -3.35
CA PRO A 55 -20.37 7.32 -3.90
C PRO A 55 -20.36 7.33 -5.44
N GLY A 56 -19.94 6.20 -6.02
CA GLY A 56 -19.90 6.04 -7.48
C GLY A 56 -18.67 6.63 -8.18
N GLU A 57 -17.69 7.17 -7.45
CA GLU A 57 -16.49 7.78 -8.02
C GLU A 57 -15.21 7.07 -7.55
N CYS A 58 -14.18 7.10 -8.40
CA CYS A 58 -12.81 6.74 -8.07
C CYS A 58 -11.96 8.02 -8.00
N GLU A 59 -11.19 8.18 -6.93
CA GLU A 59 -10.33 9.36 -6.78
C GLU A 59 -9.10 9.31 -7.71
N PHE A 60 -8.72 8.11 -8.19
CA PHE A 60 -7.61 7.95 -9.12
C PHE A 60 -8.07 8.29 -10.55
N PRO A 61 -7.39 9.22 -11.27
CA PRO A 61 -7.79 9.63 -12.62
C PRO A 61 -7.77 8.47 -13.62
N THR A 62 -8.86 8.31 -14.36
CA THR A 62 -9.03 7.19 -15.32
C THR A 62 -7.97 7.22 -16.43
N GLU A 63 -7.68 8.39 -16.97
CA GLU A 63 -6.69 8.57 -18.04
C GLU A 63 -5.30 8.16 -17.58
N LEU A 64 -4.92 8.58 -16.37
CA LEU A 64 -3.65 8.23 -15.76
C LEU A 64 -3.55 6.74 -15.47
N ARG A 65 -4.65 6.13 -15.02
CA ARG A 65 -4.73 4.68 -14.82
C ARG A 65 -4.49 3.94 -16.12
N THR A 66 -5.22 4.28 -17.19
CA THR A 66 -5.08 3.66 -18.51
C THR A 66 -3.65 3.78 -19.04
N GLU A 67 -3.04 4.97 -18.90
CA GLU A 67 -1.65 5.20 -19.31
C GLU A 67 -0.67 4.27 -18.59
N TYR A 68 -0.79 4.14 -17.27
CA TYR A 68 0.15 3.33 -16.48
C TYR A 68 -0.14 1.84 -16.53
N GLU A 69 -1.39 1.40 -16.76
CA GLU A 69 -1.72 0.01 -17.07
C GLU A 69 -1.05 -0.42 -18.39
N ALA A 70 -1.05 0.45 -19.41
CA ALA A 70 -0.33 0.19 -20.67
C ALA A 70 1.19 0.08 -20.48
N LYS A 71 1.75 0.71 -19.45
CA LYS A 71 3.16 0.59 -19.05
C LYS A 71 3.45 -0.61 -18.14
N GLY A 72 2.45 -1.45 -17.86
CA GLY A 72 2.60 -2.67 -17.07
C GLY A 72 2.33 -2.53 -15.57
N VAL A 73 1.97 -1.36 -15.07
CA VAL A 73 1.56 -1.17 -13.67
C VAL A 73 0.26 -1.94 -13.40
N LYS A 74 0.22 -2.67 -12.30
CA LYS A 74 -0.99 -3.35 -11.83
C LYS A 74 -1.73 -2.49 -10.83
N PHE A 75 -3.06 -2.45 -10.92
CA PHE A 75 -3.89 -1.65 -10.02
C PHE A 75 -4.79 -2.52 -9.15
N VAL A 76 -4.86 -2.18 -7.86
CA VAL A 76 -5.79 -2.78 -6.89
C VAL A 76 -6.70 -1.68 -6.38
N THR A 77 -7.98 -1.74 -6.73
CA THR A 77 -9.04 -0.86 -6.23
C THR A 77 -10.07 -1.73 -5.52
N ALA A 78 -9.97 -1.84 -4.21
CA ALA A 78 -10.79 -2.73 -3.39
C ALA A 78 -10.96 -2.17 -1.97
N ALA A 79 -11.88 -2.76 -1.20
CA ALA A 79 -12.00 -2.46 0.23
C ALA A 79 -10.66 -2.73 0.93
N HIS A 80 -10.27 -1.81 1.79
CA HIS A 80 -9.00 -1.93 2.52
C HIS A 80 -9.08 -3.03 3.57
N VAL A 81 -8.17 -3.98 3.55
CA VAL A 81 -8.21 -5.21 4.35
C VAL A 81 -8.17 -4.94 5.87
N LEU A 82 -7.56 -3.83 6.30
CA LEU A 82 -7.47 -3.45 7.72
C LEU A 82 -8.51 -2.37 8.12
N SER A 83 -9.56 -2.19 7.33
CA SER A 83 -10.68 -1.30 7.65
C SER A 83 -11.99 -1.81 7.04
N GLY A 84 -12.13 -1.80 5.76
CA GLY A 84 -13.21 -2.41 4.97
C GLY A 84 -14.59 -2.40 5.64
N ALA A 85 -15.25 -3.55 5.64
CA ALA A 85 -16.58 -3.76 6.20
C ALA A 85 -16.64 -3.54 7.73
N GLU A 86 -15.56 -3.84 8.44
CA GLU A 86 -15.53 -3.66 9.90
C GLU A 86 -15.68 -2.19 10.30
N ARG A 87 -15.09 -1.27 9.53
CA ARG A 87 -15.33 0.17 9.73
C ARG A 87 -16.80 0.56 9.49
N GLY A 88 -17.47 -0.07 8.53
CA GLY A 88 -18.90 0.11 8.34
C GLY A 88 -19.69 -0.30 9.57
N ILE A 89 -19.33 -1.41 10.20
CA ILE A 89 -19.95 -1.90 11.45
C ILE A 89 -19.66 -0.92 12.60
N SER A 90 -18.40 -0.54 12.82
CA SER A 90 -18.03 0.36 13.93
C SER A 90 -18.63 1.75 13.80
N ASN A 91 -18.82 2.25 12.57
CA ASN A 91 -19.50 3.52 12.34
C ASN A 91 -20.97 3.51 12.81
N VAL A 92 -21.66 2.38 12.63
CA VAL A 92 -23.08 2.21 13.01
C VAL A 92 -23.21 1.86 14.49
N PHE A 93 -22.54 0.81 14.94
CA PHE A 93 -22.75 0.23 16.28
C PHE A 93 -21.81 0.80 17.33
N LYS A 94 -20.83 1.61 16.92
CA LYS A 94 -19.76 2.15 17.77
C LYS A 94 -18.88 1.04 18.36
N GLY A 95 -17.89 1.42 19.13
CA GLY A 95 -16.93 0.48 19.70
C GLY A 95 -15.68 0.29 18.82
N MET A 96 -14.87 -0.67 19.19
CA MET A 96 -13.62 -1.04 18.50
C MET A 96 -13.59 -2.54 18.27
N TYR A 97 -13.26 -2.95 17.06
CA TYR A 97 -13.33 -4.33 16.61
C TYR A 97 -11.94 -4.89 16.32
N PRO A 98 -11.76 -6.22 16.22
CA PRO A 98 -10.44 -6.86 16.14
C PRO A 98 -9.54 -6.34 15.04
N VAL A 99 -10.05 -6.11 13.83
CA VAL A 99 -9.26 -5.62 12.68
C VAL A 99 -8.84 -4.16 12.91
N GLU A 100 -9.70 -3.34 13.50
CA GLU A 100 -9.37 -1.97 13.87
C GLU A 100 -8.30 -1.91 14.96
N ILE A 101 -8.35 -2.83 15.94
CA ILE A 101 -7.31 -2.94 16.99
C ILE A 101 -5.96 -3.28 16.32
N MET A 102 -5.93 -4.24 15.40
CA MET A 102 -4.73 -4.59 14.66
C MET A 102 -4.20 -3.40 13.85
N ALA A 103 -5.08 -2.66 13.18
CA ALA A 103 -4.72 -1.46 12.44
C ALA A 103 -4.10 -0.38 13.34
N GLN A 104 -4.63 -0.18 14.56
CA GLN A 104 -4.07 0.77 15.52
C GLN A 104 -2.73 0.30 16.09
N ALA A 105 -2.57 -1.00 16.37
CA ALA A 105 -1.30 -1.56 16.80
C ALA A 105 -0.18 -1.32 15.76
N LEU A 106 -0.47 -1.51 14.47
CA LEU A 106 0.47 -1.21 13.38
C LEU A 106 0.80 0.28 13.28
N ARG A 107 -0.14 1.17 13.60
CA ARG A 107 0.11 2.62 13.62
C ARG A 107 1.07 3.07 14.72
N MET A 108 1.32 2.26 15.74
CA MET A 108 2.37 2.51 16.74
C MET A 108 3.77 2.55 16.10
N PHE A 109 3.95 1.89 14.95
CA PHE A 109 5.18 1.94 14.16
C PHE A 109 5.17 3.03 13.07
N GLY A 110 4.12 3.85 13.04
CA GLY A 110 3.88 4.88 12.02
C GLY A 110 2.63 4.59 11.19
N ALA A 111 1.89 5.63 10.84
CA ALA A 111 0.67 5.46 10.03
C ALA A 111 0.95 4.86 8.66
N GLY A 112 2.07 5.26 8.03
CA GLY A 112 2.51 4.69 6.75
C GLY A 112 2.89 3.21 6.85
N THR A 113 3.39 2.73 8.00
CA THR A 113 3.64 1.30 8.23
C THR A 113 2.34 0.49 8.14
N LYS A 114 1.27 0.94 8.80
CA LYS A 114 -0.05 0.31 8.69
C LYS A 114 -0.51 0.24 7.24
N VAL A 115 -0.41 1.35 6.50
CA VAL A 115 -0.81 1.42 5.09
C VAL A 115 0.05 0.50 4.23
N GLY A 116 1.37 0.46 4.45
CA GLY A 116 2.27 -0.44 3.73
C GLY A 116 1.93 -1.92 3.93
N VAL A 117 1.63 -2.35 5.17
CA VAL A 117 1.19 -3.72 5.46
C VAL A 117 -0.12 -4.02 4.73
N GLU A 118 -1.10 -3.14 4.84
CA GLU A 118 -2.41 -3.29 4.22
C GLU A 118 -2.32 -3.43 2.71
N CYS A 119 -1.58 -2.53 2.05
CA CYS A 119 -1.41 -2.54 0.59
C CYS A 119 -0.68 -3.80 0.10
N ALA A 120 0.33 -4.28 0.84
CA ALA A 120 1.05 -5.50 0.48
C ALA A 120 0.14 -6.75 0.53
N VAL A 121 -0.70 -6.87 1.57
CA VAL A 121 -1.70 -7.93 1.68
C VAL A 121 -2.70 -7.86 0.53
N MET A 122 -3.23 -6.67 0.23
CA MET A 122 -4.18 -6.46 -0.88
C MET A 122 -3.56 -6.80 -2.24
N ALA A 123 -2.28 -6.47 -2.45
CA ALA A 123 -1.57 -6.80 -3.68
C ALA A 123 -1.35 -8.31 -3.85
N LEU A 124 -1.10 -9.03 -2.74
CA LEU A 124 -1.01 -10.50 -2.75
C LEU A 124 -2.37 -11.13 -3.01
N ASP A 125 -3.44 -10.67 -2.35
CA ASP A 125 -4.81 -11.16 -2.57
C ASP A 125 -5.29 -10.95 -4.02
N ALA A 126 -4.82 -9.88 -4.66
CA ALA A 126 -5.07 -9.61 -6.07
C ALA A 126 -4.24 -10.47 -7.04
N GLY A 127 -3.29 -11.28 -6.53
CA GLY A 127 -2.44 -12.15 -7.35
C GLY A 127 -1.31 -11.42 -8.07
N TYR A 128 -0.98 -10.19 -7.68
CA TYR A 128 0.07 -9.40 -8.33
C TYR A 128 1.43 -9.47 -7.64
N VAL A 129 1.49 -10.07 -6.46
CA VAL A 129 2.72 -10.35 -5.72
C VAL A 129 2.90 -11.86 -5.63
N PRO A 130 4.08 -12.40 -5.91
CA PRO A 130 4.36 -13.83 -5.75
C PRO A 130 4.31 -14.23 -4.27
N PHE A 131 3.60 -15.33 -3.98
CA PHE A 131 3.50 -15.86 -2.62
C PHE A 131 4.87 -16.22 -2.03
N GLY A 132 5.09 -15.86 -0.77
CA GLY A 132 6.32 -16.17 -0.04
C GLY A 132 7.53 -15.31 -0.39
N GLN A 133 7.41 -14.36 -1.30
CA GLN A 133 8.50 -13.46 -1.67
C GLN A 133 8.46 -12.13 -0.89
N LYS A 134 9.66 -11.58 -0.67
CA LYS A 134 9.81 -10.24 -0.12
C LYS A 134 9.49 -9.19 -1.19
N VAL A 135 8.73 -8.19 -0.78
CA VAL A 135 8.43 -7.00 -1.60
C VAL A 135 8.74 -5.74 -0.79
N ILE A 136 8.88 -4.62 -1.46
CA ILE A 136 8.90 -3.32 -0.79
C ILE A 136 7.49 -2.74 -0.86
N SER A 137 6.97 -2.24 0.26
CA SER A 137 5.67 -1.57 0.29
C SER A 137 5.80 -0.16 0.80
N LEU A 138 5.23 0.78 0.03
CA LEU A 138 5.26 2.22 0.30
C LEU A 138 3.90 2.67 0.81
N GLY A 139 3.90 3.22 2.01
CA GLY A 139 2.70 3.75 2.65
C GLY A 139 2.87 5.21 3.07
N GLY A 140 1.76 5.80 3.45
CA GLY A 140 1.73 7.17 3.95
C GLY A 140 0.35 7.55 4.44
N THR A 141 0.16 8.82 4.69
CA THR A 141 -1.12 9.43 5.01
C THR A 141 -1.58 10.29 3.82
N GLY A 142 -2.79 10.85 3.82
CA GLY A 142 -3.32 11.68 2.72
C GLY A 142 -2.44 12.85 2.24
N ARG A 143 -1.24 13.01 2.80
CA ARG A 143 -0.24 14.02 2.44
C ARG A 143 0.92 13.47 1.60
N GLY A 144 0.84 12.24 1.12
CA GLY A 144 1.88 11.56 0.34
C GLY A 144 2.50 10.37 1.08
N LEU A 145 3.57 9.81 0.49
CA LEU A 145 4.33 8.72 1.10
C LEU A 145 5.26 9.25 2.19
N ASP A 146 5.33 8.50 3.27
CA ASP A 146 6.20 8.80 4.40
C ASP A 146 6.98 7.58 4.92
N THR A 147 6.63 6.38 4.46
CA THR A 147 7.17 5.12 4.98
C THR A 147 7.44 4.13 3.84
N ALA A 148 8.56 3.42 3.95
CA ALA A 148 8.89 2.27 3.11
C ALA A 148 9.27 1.08 4.00
N ILE A 149 8.69 -0.10 3.72
CA ILE A 149 8.94 -1.34 4.46
C ILE A 149 9.31 -2.49 3.53
N VAL A 150 10.13 -3.42 4.01
CA VAL A 150 10.36 -4.73 3.39
C VAL A 150 9.45 -5.73 4.08
N ILE A 151 8.61 -6.42 3.31
CA ILE A 151 7.54 -7.28 3.83
C ILE A 151 7.38 -8.54 2.98
N THR A 152 7.12 -9.67 3.61
CA THR A 152 6.52 -10.86 2.98
C THR A 152 5.05 -10.87 3.39
N PRO A 153 4.12 -10.52 2.49
CA PRO A 153 2.70 -10.47 2.83
C PRO A 153 2.10 -11.87 2.93
N GLY A 154 1.19 -12.06 3.89
CA GLY A 154 0.24 -13.15 3.92
C GLY A 154 -1.06 -12.75 3.22
N TYR A 155 -1.88 -13.72 2.84
CA TYR A 155 -3.25 -13.47 2.40
C TYR A 155 -4.12 -12.89 3.53
N ALA A 156 -5.15 -12.11 3.23
CA ALA A 156 -6.04 -11.52 4.23
C ALA A 156 -6.61 -12.57 5.21
N GLN A 157 -7.04 -13.73 4.70
CA GLN A 157 -7.52 -14.84 5.53
C GLN A 157 -6.43 -15.48 6.41
N ARG A 158 -5.17 -15.16 6.19
CA ARG A 158 -3.98 -15.62 6.95
C ARG A 158 -3.08 -14.43 7.29
N VAL A 159 -3.67 -13.30 7.60
CA VAL A 159 -2.95 -12.02 7.77
C VAL A 159 -1.80 -12.10 8.80
N PHE A 160 -1.93 -12.93 9.80
CA PHE A 160 -0.88 -13.14 10.82
C PHE A 160 0.36 -13.91 10.30
N SER A 161 0.32 -14.47 9.09
CA SER A 161 1.54 -14.98 8.43
C SER A 161 2.38 -13.88 7.78
N THR A 162 1.88 -12.64 7.74
CA THR A 162 2.60 -11.49 7.23
C THR A 162 3.82 -11.18 8.09
N GLN A 163 4.98 -10.95 7.45
CA GLN A 163 6.24 -10.64 8.15
C GLN A 163 6.82 -9.33 7.64
N VAL A 164 6.92 -8.33 8.50
CA VAL A 164 7.67 -7.11 8.24
C VAL A 164 9.13 -7.37 8.62
N HIS A 165 10.03 -7.35 7.64
CA HIS A 165 11.45 -7.66 7.84
C HIS A 165 12.27 -6.42 8.19
N LYS A 166 11.88 -5.26 7.66
CA LYS A 166 12.60 -4.00 7.85
C LYS A 166 11.69 -2.80 7.60
N ILE A 167 11.87 -1.77 8.36
CA ILE A 167 11.42 -0.42 8.02
C ILE A 167 12.63 0.29 7.39
N ILE A 168 12.56 0.57 6.09
CA ILE A 168 13.64 1.25 5.35
C ILE A 168 13.71 2.69 5.82
N CYS A 169 12.56 3.37 5.85
CA CYS A 169 12.41 4.72 6.34
C CYS A 169 10.97 4.96 6.84
N LYS A 170 10.83 5.87 7.80
CA LYS A 170 9.56 6.38 8.33
C LYS A 170 9.79 7.75 8.99
N PRO A 171 8.74 8.55 9.25
CA PRO A 171 8.86 9.73 10.11
C PRO A 171 9.37 9.36 11.52
N GLU A 172 10.11 10.29 12.12
CA GLU A 172 10.50 10.23 13.53
C GLU A 172 9.32 10.48 14.46
#